data_47fc46357f6a610f841221796aec6c14
#
_entry.id   47fc46357f6a610f841221796aec6c14
#
_cell.length_a   1.000
_cell.length_b   1.000
_cell.length_c   1.000
_cell.angle_alpha   90.00
_cell.angle_beta   90.00
_cell.angle_gamma   90.00
#
_symmetry.space_group_name_H-M   'P 1'
#
loop_
_entity.id
_entity.type
_entity.pdbx_description
1 polymer ?
#
loop_
_entity_poly.entity_id
_entity_poly.type
_entity_poly.pdbx_seq_one_letter_code
_entity_poly.pdbx_strand_id
1 'polypeptide(L)'
;MLEPLTIGLPARRIIGLIGHNGSGKSTLIKLLARQNPLSAGKISFDGKDLHEWGSRPFARKVAYLPQQAPDTAGMLVSELVALGRYPWHGALGRFGPEDKTRVEEAMRLTDVERYRARFIDTLSGGERQRVWLAMLVAQNPDCLLLDEPTSALDIAHQIDILTLIRRLVDERGLGAIVVLHDVNMAARFCDEILALHCGKLIARGGPEDIVAPDQLQAIYETRMGVMRHPDSGLPLAYPRS
;
A
#
# COMPACT_ATOMS: atom_id res chain seq x y z
N MET A 1 2.36 21.35 -0.43
CA MET A 1 3.72 20.87 -0.01
C MET A 1 3.52 20.13 1.29
N LEU A 2 4.26 19.05 1.55
CA LEU A 2 4.20 18.36 2.86
C LEU A 2 4.96 19.20 3.89
N GLU A 3 4.34 19.49 5.03
CA GLU A 3 5.01 20.18 6.14
C GLU A 3 5.90 19.20 6.93
N PRO A 4 6.88 19.71 7.69
CA PRO A 4 7.71 18.85 8.54
C PRO A 4 6.86 18.05 9.52
N LEU A 5 7.08 16.74 9.56
CA LEU A 5 6.40 15.85 10.50
C LEU A 5 7.41 14.89 11.13
N THR A 6 7.19 14.56 12.41
CA THR A 6 8.00 13.58 13.14
C THR A 6 7.09 12.47 13.62
N ILE A 7 7.21 11.29 13.00
CA ILE A 7 6.40 10.11 13.33
C ILE A 7 7.26 8.85 13.33
N GLY A 8 6.97 7.93 14.25
CA GLY A 8 7.43 6.56 14.18
C GLY A 8 6.30 5.65 13.73
N LEU A 9 6.53 4.81 12.74
CA LEU A 9 5.54 3.87 12.22
C LEU A 9 5.87 2.46 12.69
N PRO A 10 4.90 1.75 13.30
CA PRO A 10 5.13 0.39 13.77
C PRO A 10 5.29 -0.58 12.60
N ALA A 11 6.16 -1.59 12.81
CA ALA A 11 6.30 -2.70 11.87
C ALA A 11 5.11 -3.67 11.98
N ARG A 12 4.91 -4.50 10.97
CA ARG A 12 3.93 -5.61 10.94
C ARG A 12 2.49 -5.17 11.20
N ARG A 13 2.12 -3.98 10.72
CA ARG A 13 0.77 -3.42 10.79
C ARG A 13 0.39 -2.81 9.44
N ILE A 14 -0.91 -2.65 9.22
CA ILE A 14 -1.42 -1.86 8.12
C ILE A 14 -1.68 -0.44 8.62
N ILE A 15 -1.00 0.53 8.02
CA ILE A 15 -1.18 1.95 8.29
C ILE A 15 -1.91 2.59 7.11
N GLY A 16 -3.11 3.11 7.37
CA GLY A 16 -3.88 3.84 6.37
C GLY A 16 -3.44 5.32 6.31
N LEU A 17 -3.23 5.83 5.11
CA LEU A 17 -3.08 7.27 4.87
C LEU A 17 -4.36 7.79 4.23
N ILE A 18 -5.08 8.67 4.94
CA ILE A 18 -6.33 9.28 4.48
C ILE A 18 -6.23 10.81 4.40
N GLY A 19 -7.19 11.43 3.76
CA GLY A 19 -7.30 12.89 3.61
C GLY A 19 -7.73 13.29 2.20
N HIS A 20 -8.05 14.56 2.01
CA HIS A 20 -8.44 15.12 0.70
C HIS A 20 -7.38 14.94 -0.40
N ASN A 21 -7.80 15.09 -1.65
CA ASN A 21 -6.88 15.19 -2.77
C ASN A 21 -5.95 16.40 -2.56
N GLY A 22 -4.66 16.21 -2.83
CA GLY A 22 -3.66 17.27 -2.60
C GLY A 22 -3.20 17.42 -1.14
N SER A 23 -3.69 16.62 -0.18
CA SER A 23 -3.29 16.70 1.24
C SER A 23 -1.85 16.25 1.52
N GLY A 24 -1.13 15.67 0.55
CA GLY A 24 0.26 15.24 0.69
C GLY A 24 0.47 13.73 0.84
N LYS A 25 -0.57 12.89 0.78
CA LYS A 25 -0.48 11.42 0.93
C LYS A 25 0.51 10.78 -0.05
N SER A 26 0.31 11.02 -1.36
CA SER A 26 1.21 10.48 -2.39
C SER A 26 2.61 11.09 -2.31
N THR A 27 2.76 12.32 -1.82
CA THR A 27 4.08 12.90 -1.56
C THR A 27 4.78 12.16 -0.44
N LEU A 28 4.08 11.90 0.69
CA LEU A 28 4.65 11.18 1.82
C LEU A 28 5.07 9.76 1.42
N ILE A 29 4.18 9.01 0.75
CA ILE A 29 4.52 7.63 0.37
C ILE A 29 5.67 7.57 -0.65
N LYS A 30 5.77 8.54 -1.57
CA LYS A 30 6.89 8.67 -2.53
C LYS A 30 8.22 9.02 -1.84
N LEU A 31 8.20 9.83 -0.77
CA LEU A 31 9.38 10.10 0.05
C LEU A 31 9.84 8.82 0.77
N LEU A 32 8.91 8.08 1.38
CA LEU A 32 9.19 6.79 2.02
C LEU A 32 9.73 5.76 1.03
N ALA A 33 9.23 5.75 -0.20
CA ALA A 33 9.68 4.88 -1.28
C ALA A 33 10.98 5.35 -1.98
N ARG A 34 11.58 6.46 -1.56
CA ARG A 34 12.73 7.10 -2.23
C ARG A 34 12.50 7.44 -3.70
N GLN A 35 11.25 7.68 -4.09
CA GLN A 35 10.89 8.15 -5.43
C GLN A 35 11.09 9.66 -5.57
N ASN A 36 10.94 10.39 -4.47
CA ASN A 36 11.21 11.82 -4.41
C ASN A 36 12.40 12.10 -3.49
N PRO A 37 13.25 13.09 -3.80
CA PRO A 37 14.28 13.54 -2.88
C PRO A 37 13.68 14.23 -1.66
N LEU A 38 14.29 14.03 -0.50
CA LEU A 38 13.93 14.73 0.72
C LEU A 38 14.52 16.15 0.67
N SER A 39 13.69 17.18 0.88
CA SER A 39 14.15 18.58 0.89
C SER A 39 14.79 18.99 2.22
N ALA A 40 14.33 18.38 3.33
CA ALA A 40 14.84 18.61 4.68
C ALA A 40 14.43 17.47 5.62
N GLY A 41 15.08 17.35 6.78
CA GLY A 41 14.82 16.30 7.75
C GLY A 41 15.51 14.98 7.40
N LYS A 42 15.05 13.89 8.01
CA LYS A 42 15.54 12.54 7.73
C LYS A 42 14.42 11.51 7.82
N ILE A 43 14.57 10.44 7.08
CA ILE A 43 13.71 9.26 7.17
C ILE A 43 14.62 8.07 7.48
N SER A 44 14.26 7.26 8.46
CA SER A 44 14.97 6.03 8.77
C SER A 44 14.06 4.82 8.57
N PHE A 45 14.64 3.73 8.13
CA PHE A 45 14.02 2.43 8.02
C PHE A 45 14.91 1.41 8.73
N ASP A 46 14.32 0.63 9.64
CA ASP A 46 15.04 -0.36 10.46
C ASP A 46 16.25 0.26 11.18
N GLY A 47 16.05 1.44 11.78
CA GLY A 47 17.08 2.18 12.53
C GLY A 47 18.16 2.85 11.67
N LYS A 48 18.17 2.64 10.35
CA LYS A 48 19.16 3.17 9.43
C LYS A 48 18.57 4.28 8.55
N ASP A 49 19.31 5.40 8.38
CA ASP A 49 18.88 6.50 7.50
C ASP A 49 18.70 5.99 6.05
N LEU A 50 17.63 6.47 5.36
CA LEU A 50 17.37 6.06 3.99
C LEU A 50 18.52 6.40 3.03
N HIS A 51 19.26 7.47 3.27
CA HIS A 51 20.41 7.86 2.45
C HIS A 51 21.58 6.86 2.52
N GLU A 52 21.69 6.13 3.63
CA GLU A 52 22.74 5.13 3.83
C GLU A 52 22.41 3.78 3.18
N TRP A 53 21.15 3.58 2.76
CA TRP A 53 20.76 2.38 2.07
C TRP A 53 21.20 2.40 0.60
N GLY A 54 21.90 1.38 0.15
CA GLY A 54 22.10 1.15 -1.29
C GLY A 54 20.74 0.86 -1.96
N SER A 55 20.61 1.18 -3.25
CA SER A 55 19.33 1.04 -3.96
C SER A 55 18.79 -0.39 -3.94
N ARG A 56 19.62 -1.40 -4.22
CA ARG A 56 19.19 -2.81 -4.19
C ARG A 56 18.88 -3.32 -2.79
N PRO A 57 19.73 -3.14 -1.76
CA PRO A 57 19.40 -3.53 -0.39
C PRO A 57 18.09 -2.90 0.09
N PHE A 58 17.83 -1.63 -0.21
CA PHE A 58 16.56 -0.98 0.13
C PHE A 58 15.40 -1.59 -0.62
N ALA A 59 15.54 -1.82 -1.94
CA ALA A 59 14.50 -2.46 -2.75
C ALA A 59 14.22 -3.93 -2.35
N ARG A 60 15.11 -4.60 -1.61
CA ARG A 60 14.81 -5.92 -1.01
C ARG A 60 13.95 -5.82 0.25
N LYS A 61 13.89 -4.64 0.86
CA LYS A 61 13.19 -4.37 2.12
C LYS A 61 11.85 -3.68 1.92
N VAL A 62 11.76 -2.79 0.94
CA VAL A 62 10.59 -1.96 0.71
C VAL A 62 10.13 -2.13 -0.74
N ALA A 63 8.90 -2.56 -0.91
CA ALA A 63 8.25 -2.66 -2.23
C ALA A 63 7.21 -1.53 -2.38
N TYR A 64 7.18 -0.90 -3.54
CA TYR A 64 6.32 0.25 -3.80
C TYR A 64 5.43 0.02 -5.01
N LEU A 65 4.13 0.25 -4.85
CA LEU A 65 3.14 0.29 -5.91
C LEU A 65 2.68 1.74 -6.12
N PRO A 66 3.00 2.36 -7.27
CA PRO A 66 2.51 3.70 -7.59
C PRO A 66 1.02 3.67 -7.95
N GLN A 67 0.34 4.81 -7.81
CA GLN A 67 -1.06 5.01 -8.19
C GLN A 67 -1.31 4.64 -9.67
N GLN A 68 -0.39 5.05 -10.55
CA GLN A 68 -0.40 4.64 -11.95
C GLN A 68 0.71 3.64 -12.18
N ALA A 69 0.32 2.39 -12.37
CA ALA A 69 1.26 1.34 -12.70
C ALA A 69 1.89 1.60 -14.09
N PRO A 70 3.16 1.23 -14.30
CA PRO A 70 3.81 1.32 -15.61
C PRO A 70 3.06 0.51 -16.66
N ASP A 71 3.24 0.90 -17.92
CA ASP A 71 2.72 0.15 -19.05
C ASP A 71 3.38 -1.24 -19.12
N THR A 72 2.55 -2.26 -19.25
CA THR A 72 2.94 -3.67 -19.31
C THR A 72 2.43 -4.34 -20.58
N ALA A 73 2.11 -3.57 -21.62
CA ALA A 73 1.58 -4.10 -22.88
C ALA A 73 2.48 -5.21 -23.44
N GLY A 74 1.86 -6.34 -23.77
CA GLY A 74 2.56 -7.50 -24.31
C GLY A 74 3.36 -8.33 -23.31
N MET A 75 3.31 -8.06 -22.02
CA MET A 75 3.94 -8.90 -21.00
C MET A 75 2.99 -9.99 -20.50
N LEU A 76 3.55 -11.18 -20.25
CA LEU A 76 2.85 -12.25 -19.54
C LEU A 76 2.81 -11.96 -18.03
N VAL A 77 1.79 -12.50 -17.37
CA VAL A 77 1.67 -12.42 -15.89
C VAL A 77 2.93 -12.96 -15.20
N SER A 78 3.45 -14.12 -15.65
CA SER A 78 4.66 -14.71 -15.08
C SER A 78 5.90 -13.83 -15.24
N GLU A 79 5.98 -13.08 -16.34
CA GLU A 79 7.10 -12.18 -16.60
C GLU A 79 7.06 -10.96 -15.66
N LEU A 80 5.88 -10.33 -15.50
CA LEU A 80 5.73 -9.21 -14.56
C LEU A 80 6.06 -9.65 -13.14
N VAL A 81 5.53 -10.77 -12.67
CA VAL A 81 5.79 -11.25 -11.30
C VAL A 81 7.28 -11.54 -11.11
N ALA A 82 7.96 -12.10 -12.14
CA ALA A 82 9.40 -12.34 -12.10
C ALA A 82 10.24 -11.06 -11.97
N LEU A 83 9.77 -9.89 -12.45
CA LEU A 83 10.44 -8.61 -12.25
C LEU A 83 10.58 -8.25 -10.76
N GLY A 84 9.71 -8.73 -9.90
CA GLY A 84 9.84 -8.58 -8.45
C GLY A 84 11.16 -9.13 -7.90
N ARG A 85 11.81 -10.06 -8.60
CA ARG A 85 13.10 -10.62 -8.20
C ARG A 85 14.32 -9.80 -8.65
N TYR A 86 14.09 -8.75 -9.46
CA TYR A 86 15.18 -7.90 -9.95
C TYR A 86 16.13 -7.35 -8.86
N PRO A 87 15.68 -6.91 -7.68
CA PRO A 87 16.58 -6.46 -6.62
C PRO A 87 17.56 -7.55 -6.14
N TRP A 88 17.25 -8.83 -6.33
CA TRP A 88 18.05 -9.96 -5.86
C TRP A 88 19.17 -10.34 -6.83
N HIS A 89 18.89 -10.43 -8.12
CA HIS A 89 19.88 -10.82 -9.12
C HIS A 89 20.40 -9.63 -9.96
N GLY A 90 19.61 -8.53 -10.10
CA GLY A 90 19.97 -7.38 -10.94
C GLY A 90 20.02 -7.71 -12.44
N ALA A 91 20.48 -6.74 -13.25
CA ALA A 91 20.48 -6.86 -14.71
C ALA A 91 21.43 -7.95 -15.26
N LEU A 92 22.54 -8.20 -14.58
CA LEU A 92 23.58 -9.15 -15.01
C LEU A 92 23.51 -10.49 -14.25
N GLY A 93 22.67 -10.58 -13.24
CA GLY A 93 22.48 -11.83 -12.49
C GLY A 93 21.58 -12.81 -13.22
N ARG A 94 21.66 -14.07 -12.82
CA ARG A 94 20.82 -15.14 -13.38
C ARG A 94 19.62 -15.38 -12.47
N PHE A 95 18.45 -15.49 -13.09
CA PHE A 95 17.24 -15.94 -12.43
C PHE A 95 17.42 -17.43 -12.02
N GLY A 96 17.47 -17.68 -10.72
CA GLY A 96 17.81 -18.99 -10.15
C GLY A 96 16.59 -19.77 -9.64
N PRO A 97 16.84 -20.99 -9.11
CA PRO A 97 15.77 -21.81 -8.52
C PRO A 97 15.02 -21.13 -7.37
N GLU A 98 15.72 -20.38 -6.52
CA GLU A 98 15.10 -19.61 -5.44
C GLU A 98 14.14 -18.54 -5.97
N ASP A 99 14.54 -17.81 -7.01
CA ASP A 99 13.70 -16.81 -7.65
C ASP A 99 12.42 -17.44 -8.22
N LYS A 100 12.54 -18.60 -8.85
CA LYS A 100 11.40 -19.37 -9.36
C LYS A 100 10.45 -19.75 -8.23
N THR A 101 10.96 -20.26 -7.13
CA THR A 101 10.15 -20.63 -5.95
C THR A 101 9.42 -19.42 -5.39
N ARG A 102 10.09 -18.26 -5.28
CA ARG A 102 9.46 -17.02 -4.77
C ARG A 102 8.37 -16.50 -5.70
N VAL A 103 8.57 -16.56 -7.00
CA VAL A 103 7.57 -16.19 -8.01
C VAL A 103 6.34 -17.10 -7.91
N GLU A 104 6.54 -18.42 -7.84
CA GLU A 104 5.44 -19.40 -7.72
C GLU A 104 4.66 -19.19 -6.40
N GLU A 105 5.37 -18.99 -5.30
CA GLU A 105 4.76 -18.68 -4.00
C GLU A 105 3.94 -17.38 -4.06
N ALA A 106 4.49 -16.31 -4.63
CA ALA A 106 3.81 -15.04 -4.77
C ALA A 106 2.53 -15.16 -5.62
N MET A 107 2.59 -15.85 -6.75
CA MET A 107 1.44 -16.07 -7.62
C MET A 107 0.33 -16.85 -6.91
N ARG A 108 0.68 -17.86 -6.12
CA ARG A 108 -0.27 -18.65 -5.32
C ARG A 108 -0.91 -17.79 -4.22
N LEU A 109 -0.11 -17.02 -3.47
CA LEU A 109 -0.60 -16.16 -2.38
C LEU A 109 -1.58 -15.09 -2.85
N THR A 110 -1.45 -14.64 -4.09
CA THR A 110 -2.30 -13.60 -4.68
C THR A 110 -3.39 -14.14 -5.62
N ASP A 111 -3.54 -15.47 -5.72
CA ASP A 111 -4.51 -16.17 -6.55
C ASP A 111 -4.42 -15.84 -8.05
N VAL A 112 -3.20 -15.63 -8.57
CA VAL A 112 -2.97 -15.30 -9.99
C VAL A 112 -2.29 -16.43 -10.78
N GLU A 113 -2.04 -17.59 -10.17
CA GLU A 113 -1.34 -18.71 -10.81
C GLU A 113 -2.04 -19.20 -12.09
N ARG A 114 -3.38 -19.21 -12.09
CA ARG A 114 -4.20 -19.58 -13.25
C ARG A 114 -4.02 -18.66 -14.46
N TYR A 115 -3.49 -17.45 -14.25
CA TYR A 115 -3.26 -16.46 -15.30
C TYR A 115 -1.81 -16.42 -15.78
N ARG A 116 -0.94 -17.31 -15.30
CA ARG A 116 0.52 -17.33 -15.55
C ARG A 116 0.91 -17.04 -17.00
N ALA A 117 0.23 -17.67 -17.96
CA ALA A 117 0.51 -17.58 -19.39
C ALA A 117 -0.39 -16.60 -20.15
N ARG A 118 -1.18 -15.79 -19.43
CA ARG A 118 -2.00 -14.75 -20.04
C ARG A 118 -1.24 -13.43 -20.14
N PHE A 119 -1.55 -12.64 -21.14
CA PHE A 119 -1.09 -11.27 -21.24
C PHE A 119 -1.82 -10.39 -20.24
N ILE A 120 -1.11 -9.43 -19.61
CA ILE A 120 -1.63 -8.57 -18.54
C ILE A 120 -2.77 -7.67 -19.03
N ASP A 121 -2.69 -7.18 -20.26
CA ASP A 121 -3.71 -6.35 -20.92
C ASP A 121 -5.04 -7.09 -21.15
N THR A 122 -5.05 -8.42 -21.11
CA THR A 122 -6.28 -9.22 -21.22
C THR A 122 -6.99 -9.45 -19.88
N LEU A 123 -6.44 -8.94 -18.79
CA LEU A 123 -6.98 -9.10 -17.44
C LEU A 123 -7.94 -7.96 -17.08
N SER A 124 -8.93 -8.27 -16.22
CA SER A 124 -9.73 -7.24 -15.57
C SER A 124 -8.88 -6.34 -14.65
N GLY A 125 -9.41 -5.18 -14.23
CA GLY A 125 -8.71 -4.27 -13.32
C GLY A 125 -8.30 -4.93 -12.01
N GLY A 126 -9.21 -5.70 -11.37
CA GLY A 126 -8.93 -6.40 -10.13
C GLY A 126 -7.91 -7.53 -10.30
N GLU A 127 -8.00 -8.32 -11.39
CA GLU A 127 -7.00 -9.35 -11.71
C GLU A 127 -5.63 -8.73 -11.94
N ARG A 128 -5.56 -7.63 -12.68
CA ARG A 128 -4.31 -6.89 -12.93
C ARG A 128 -3.70 -6.38 -11.62
N GLN A 129 -4.53 -5.85 -10.73
CA GLN A 129 -4.07 -5.36 -9.42
C GLN A 129 -3.48 -6.49 -8.56
N ARG A 130 -4.09 -7.69 -8.58
CA ARG A 130 -3.54 -8.88 -7.91
C ARG A 130 -2.18 -9.29 -8.50
N VAL A 131 -1.98 -9.16 -9.82
CA VAL A 131 -0.69 -9.46 -10.47
C VAL A 131 0.39 -8.45 -10.04
N TRP A 132 0.06 -7.16 -9.91
CA TRP A 132 0.98 -6.17 -9.36
C TRP A 132 1.35 -6.48 -7.90
N LEU A 133 0.37 -6.87 -7.07
CA LEU A 133 0.67 -7.32 -5.71
C LEU A 133 1.54 -8.58 -5.70
N ALA A 134 1.32 -9.53 -6.64
CA ALA A 134 2.18 -10.70 -6.79
C ALA A 134 3.64 -10.32 -7.06
N MET A 135 3.87 -9.35 -7.94
CA MET A 135 5.22 -8.83 -8.21
C MET A 135 5.87 -8.27 -6.94
N LEU A 136 5.14 -7.47 -6.15
CA LEU A 136 5.65 -6.93 -4.89
C LEU A 136 5.93 -8.05 -3.86
N VAL A 137 5.06 -9.04 -3.76
CA VAL A 137 5.25 -10.21 -2.87
C VAL A 137 6.46 -11.05 -3.30
N ALA A 138 6.66 -11.25 -4.61
CA ALA A 138 7.82 -11.95 -5.14
C ALA A 138 9.14 -11.27 -4.78
N GLN A 139 9.15 -9.95 -4.62
CA GLN A 139 10.30 -9.17 -4.11
C GLN A 139 10.70 -9.59 -2.69
N ASN A 140 9.78 -10.21 -1.92
CA ASN A 140 9.95 -10.63 -0.54
C ASN A 140 10.37 -9.46 0.39
N PRO A 141 9.60 -8.36 0.44
CA PRO A 141 9.91 -7.18 1.22
C PRO A 141 9.53 -7.35 2.69
N ASP A 142 10.00 -6.43 3.54
CA ASP A 142 9.53 -6.28 4.93
C ASP A 142 8.36 -5.28 5.01
N CYS A 143 8.24 -4.37 4.02
CA CYS A 143 7.20 -3.35 4.00
C CYS A 143 6.67 -3.11 2.57
N LEU A 144 5.35 -2.99 2.46
CA LEU A 144 4.63 -2.59 1.26
C LEU A 144 4.23 -1.11 1.36
N LEU A 145 4.52 -0.33 0.35
CA LEU A 145 4.04 1.04 0.18
C LEU A 145 3.09 1.07 -1.01
N LEU A 146 1.81 1.33 -0.76
CA LEU A 146 0.74 1.17 -1.75
C LEU A 146 0.01 2.51 -1.93
N ASP A 147 0.24 3.16 -3.07
CA ASP A 147 -0.38 4.44 -3.41
C ASP A 147 -1.70 4.21 -4.14
N GLU A 148 -2.82 4.28 -3.43
CA GLU A 148 -4.19 4.06 -3.93
C GLU A 148 -4.39 2.72 -4.66
N PRO A 149 -4.08 1.58 -4.03
CA PRO A 149 -4.11 0.28 -4.71
C PRO A 149 -5.51 -0.18 -5.11
N THR A 150 -6.55 0.53 -4.69
CA THR A 150 -7.95 0.20 -4.96
C THR A 150 -8.65 1.25 -5.85
N SER A 151 -7.92 2.27 -6.32
CA SER A 151 -8.48 3.26 -7.23
C SER A 151 -8.96 2.61 -8.54
N ALA A 152 -10.08 3.08 -9.07
CA ALA A 152 -10.72 2.56 -10.29
C ALA A 152 -11.24 1.10 -10.22
N LEU A 153 -11.34 0.50 -9.03
CA LEU A 153 -11.98 -0.79 -8.81
C LEU A 153 -13.40 -0.62 -8.25
N ASP A 154 -14.30 -1.54 -8.57
CA ASP A 154 -15.59 -1.63 -7.90
C ASP A 154 -15.43 -2.08 -6.44
N ILE A 155 -16.49 -1.92 -5.65
CA ILE A 155 -16.46 -2.20 -4.21
C ILE A 155 -16.05 -3.65 -3.90
N ALA A 156 -16.50 -4.63 -4.68
CA ALA A 156 -16.17 -6.03 -4.46
C ALA A 156 -14.66 -6.27 -4.62
N HIS A 157 -14.09 -5.77 -5.70
CA HIS A 157 -12.66 -5.86 -5.97
C HIS A 157 -11.81 -5.04 -4.98
N GLN A 158 -12.31 -3.88 -4.49
CA GLN A 158 -11.63 -3.12 -3.44
C GLN A 158 -11.51 -3.94 -2.14
N ILE A 159 -12.60 -4.56 -1.71
CA ILE A 159 -12.63 -5.42 -0.52
C ILE A 159 -11.67 -6.61 -0.71
N ASP A 160 -11.69 -7.24 -1.87
CA ASP A 160 -10.81 -8.37 -2.19
C ASP A 160 -9.34 -8.01 -2.11
N ILE A 161 -8.94 -6.85 -2.65
CA ILE A 161 -7.55 -6.37 -2.62
C ILE A 161 -7.12 -6.03 -1.18
N LEU A 162 -7.96 -5.33 -0.42
CA LEU A 162 -7.64 -5.00 0.96
C LEU A 162 -7.61 -6.24 1.87
N THR A 163 -8.49 -7.21 1.63
CA THR A 163 -8.46 -8.51 2.31
C THR A 163 -7.17 -9.26 2.00
N LEU A 164 -6.74 -9.25 0.74
CA LEU A 164 -5.46 -9.84 0.34
C LEU A 164 -4.27 -9.16 1.04
N ILE A 165 -4.25 -7.83 1.09
CA ILE A 165 -3.20 -7.08 1.80
C ILE A 165 -3.20 -7.43 3.29
N ARG A 166 -4.38 -7.51 3.94
CA ARG A 166 -4.51 -7.91 5.35
C ARG A 166 -3.93 -9.31 5.57
N ARG A 167 -4.33 -10.27 4.75
CA ARG A 167 -3.81 -11.64 4.81
C ARG A 167 -2.27 -11.69 4.66
N LEU A 168 -1.71 -10.94 3.71
CA LEU A 168 -0.25 -10.87 3.52
C LEU A 168 0.47 -10.30 4.75
N VAL A 169 -0.09 -9.26 5.37
CA VAL A 169 0.48 -8.67 6.59
C VAL A 169 0.44 -9.68 7.75
N ASP A 170 -0.71 -10.34 7.96
CA ASP A 170 -0.90 -11.27 9.08
C ASP A 170 -0.06 -12.55 8.92
N GLU A 171 -0.07 -13.16 7.73
CA GLU A 171 0.60 -14.44 7.49
C GLU A 171 2.11 -14.31 7.27
N ARG A 172 2.57 -13.19 6.69
CA ARG A 172 3.98 -12.98 6.33
C ARG A 172 4.71 -12.04 7.30
N GLY A 173 4.00 -11.42 8.23
CA GLY A 173 4.58 -10.46 9.15
C GLY A 173 5.09 -9.18 8.46
N LEU A 174 4.49 -8.80 7.34
CA LEU A 174 4.83 -7.60 6.60
C LEU A 174 4.30 -6.35 7.30
N GLY A 175 4.94 -5.19 7.09
CA GLY A 175 4.30 -3.90 7.28
C GLY A 175 3.63 -3.44 5.97
N ALA A 176 2.56 -2.65 6.06
CA ALA A 176 1.98 -2.01 4.89
C ALA A 176 1.57 -0.56 5.20
N ILE A 177 1.87 0.36 4.28
CA ILE A 177 1.34 1.73 4.29
C ILE A 177 0.48 1.86 3.05
N VAL A 178 -0.80 2.16 3.24
CA VAL A 178 -1.80 2.14 2.16
C VAL A 178 -2.50 3.49 2.08
N VAL A 179 -2.42 4.16 0.94
CA VAL A 179 -3.24 5.35 0.68
C VAL A 179 -4.66 4.93 0.34
N LEU A 180 -5.62 5.43 1.08
CA LEU A 180 -7.04 5.14 0.90
C LEU A 180 -7.86 6.44 0.83
N HIS A 181 -8.91 6.43 -0.01
CA HIS A 181 -9.86 7.53 -0.08
C HIS A 181 -11.06 7.34 0.84
N ASP A 182 -11.48 6.10 1.03
CA ASP A 182 -12.64 5.75 1.84
C ASP A 182 -12.22 5.48 3.28
N VAL A 183 -12.72 6.31 4.20
CA VAL A 183 -12.44 6.20 5.63
C VAL A 183 -13.01 4.92 6.24
N ASN A 184 -14.13 4.42 5.71
CA ASN A 184 -14.72 3.17 6.19
C ASN A 184 -13.87 1.95 5.80
N MET A 185 -13.26 1.99 4.60
CA MET A 185 -12.27 0.98 4.20
C MET A 185 -11.01 1.08 5.07
N ALA A 186 -10.55 2.30 5.39
CA ALA A 186 -9.43 2.48 6.31
C ALA A 186 -9.76 1.94 7.71
N ALA A 187 -10.96 2.25 8.24
CA ALA A 187 -11.41 1.75 9.55
C ALA A 187 -11.53 0.22 9.61
N ARG A 188 -11.91 -0.41 8.50
CA ARG A 188 -12.09 -1.86 8.43
C ARG A 188 -10.78 -2.64 8.31
N PHE A 189 -9.80 -2.12 7.59
CA PHE A 189 -8.62 -2.89 7.18
C PHE A 189 -7.30 -2.43 7.81
N CYS A 190 -7.24 -1.20 8.36
CA CYS A 190 -6.00 -0.65 8.92
C CYS A 190 -5.97 -0.80 10.44
N ASP A 191 -4.78 -1.05 10.98
CA ASP A 191 -4.54 -1.09 12.43
C ASP A 191 -4.38 0.33 13.00
N GLU A 192 -3.87 1.24 12.19
CA GLU A 192 -3.64 2.64 12.52
C GLU A 192 -3.90 3.50 11.29
N ILE A 193 -4.41 4.70 11.50
CA ILE A 193 -4.76 5.65 10.44
C ILE A 193 -4.04 6.97 10.69
N LEU A 194 -3.41 7.50 9.65
CA LEU A 194 -2.82 8.83 9.60
C LEU A 194 -3.66 9.70 8.69
N ALA A 195 -4.20 10.79 9.21
CA ALA A 195 -5.00 11.75 8.46
C ALA A 195 -4.18 12.99 8.09
N LEU A 196 -4.04 13.23 6.79
CA LEU A 196 -3.34 14.40 6.26
C LEU A 196 -4.33 15.44 5.73
N HIS A 197 -4.10 16.70 6.07
CA HIS A 197 -4.83 17.85 5.54
C HIS A 197 -3.86 18.98 5.20
N CYS A 198 -3.93 19.52 3.98
CA CYS A 198 -3.06 20.63 3.52
C CYS A 198 -1.55 20.43 3.81
N GLY A 199 -1.05 19.21 3.71
CA GLY A 199 0.35 18.88 3.99
C GLY A 199 0.70 18.63 5.45
N LYS A 200 -0.25 18.73 6.36
CA LYS A 200 -0.09 18.50 7.82
C LYS A 200 -0.67 17.16 8.22
N LEU A 201 -0.04 16.50 9.18
CA LEU A 201 -0.64 15.39 9.91
C LEU A 201 -1.56 16.00 10.98
N ILE A 202 -2.88 15.85 10.80
CA ILE A 202 -3.88 16.45 11.71
C ILE A 202 -4.46 15.46 12.70
N ALA A 203 -4.41 14.16 12.39
CA ALA A 203 -4.85 13.12 13.30
C ALA A 203 -4.08 11.82 13.08
N ARG A 204 -3.91 11.05 14.16
CA ARG A 204 -3.27 9.73 14.18
C ARG A 204 -3.92 8.88 15.26
N GLY A 205 -4.29 7.66 14.95
CA GLY A 205 -4.89 6.73 15.93
C GLY A 205 -5.45 5.50 15.30
N GLY A 206 -6.12 4.69 16.11
CA GLY A 206 -6.90 3.56 15.64
C GLY A 206 -8.19 4.00 14.92
N PRO A 207 -8.94 3.05 14.32
CA PRO A 207 -10.22 3.33 13.67
C PRO A 207 -11.20 4.10 14.56
N GLU A 208 -11.27 3.75 15.84
CA GLU A 208 -12.17 4.41 16.81
C GLU A 208 -11.82 5.87 17.06
N ASP A 209 -10.51 6.19 17.05
CA ASP A 209 -10.03 7.56 17.30
C ASP A 209 -10.28 8.47 16.09
N ILE A 210 -10.14 7.91 14.90
CA ILE A 210 -10.20 8.66 13.63
C ILE A 210 -11.64 8.79 13.13
N VAL A 211 -12.46 7.74 13.26
CA VAL A 211 -13.86 7.75 12.82
C VAL A 211 -14.74 8.35 13.93
N ALA A 212 -14.47 9.59 14.26
CA ALA A 212 -15.27 10.42 15.19
C ALA A 212 -15.77 11.67 14.45
N PRO A 213 -16.97 12.18 14.73
CA PRO A 213 -17.58 13.29 13.97
C PRO A 213 -16.66 14.51 13.82
N ASP A 214 -16.02 14.94 14.92
CA ASP A 214 -15.13 16.10 14.92
C ASP A 214 -13.87 15.88 14.11
N GLN A 215 -13.27 14.67 14.19
CA GLN A 215 -12.11 14.28 13.40
C GLN A 215 -12.45 14.21 11.90
N LEU A 216 -13.58 13.60 11.57
CA LEU A 216 -14.04 13.51 10.17
C LEU A 216 -14.31 14.89 9.58
N GLN A 217 -14.89 15.80 10.35
CA GLN A 217 -15.08 17.18 9.91
C GLN A 217 -13.75 17.91 9.70
N ALA A 218 -12.76 17.70 10.56
CA ALA A 218 -11.42 18.27 10.37
C ALA A 218 -10.68 17.67 9.14
N ILE A 219 -10.88 16.39 8.87
CA ILE A 219 -10.22 15.69 7.76
C ILE A 219 -10.87 16.03 6.42
N TYR A 220 -12.22 16.03 6.36
CA TYR A 220 -12.97 16.10 5.10
C TYR A 220 -13.74 17.42 4.90
N GLU A 221 -13.71 18.34 5.86
CA GLU A 221 -14.44 19.63 5.84
C GLU A 221 -15.96 19.46 5.62
N THR A 222 -16.48 18.27 5.94
CA THR A 222 -17.86 17.88 5.73
C THR A 222 -18.45 17.31 7.02
N ARG A 223 -19.68 17.69 7.35
CA ARG A 223 -20.39 17.12 8.50
C ARG A 223 -20.72 15.65 8.25
N MET A 224 -20.15 14.80 9.06
CA MET A 224 -20.39 13.35 8.99
C MET A 224 -20.99 12.85 10.30
N GLY A 225 -21.85 11.85 10.19
CA GLY A 225 -22.32 11.06 11.31
C GLY A 225 -21.47 9.79 11.45
N VAL A 226 -21.51 9.22 12.65
CA VAL A 226 -20.86 7.93 12.94
C VAL A 226 -21.89 7.02 13.59
N MET A 227 -21.90 5.76 13.18
CA MET A 227 -22.69 4.70 13.78
C MET A 227 -21.81 3.45 13.95
N ARG A 228 -22.28 2.48 14.72
CA ARG A 228 -21.62 1.17 14.80
C ARG A 228 -22.12 0.25 13.69
N HIS A 229 -21.19 -0.38 12.99
CA HIS A 229 -21.54 -1.42 12.02
C HIS A 229 -22.20 -2.59 12.75
N PRO A 230 -23.41 -3.05 12.32
CA PRO A 230 -24.20 -4.02 13.09
C PRO A 230 -23.49 -5.36 13.31
N ASP A 231 -22.71 -5.82 12.34
CA ASP A 231 -22.06 -7.13 12.43
C ASP A 231 -20.66 -7.07 13.07
N SER A 232 -19.85 -6.06 12.74
CA SER A 232 -18.45 -5.98 13.18
C SER A 232 -18.24 -5.10 14.41
N GLY A 233 -19.20 -4.25 14.77
CA GLY A 233 -19.07 -3.24 15.81
C GLY A 233 -18.12 -2.09 15.48
N LEU A 234 -17.42 -2.12 14.35
CA LEU A 234 -16.51 -1.07 13.93
C LEU A 234 -17.25 0.25 13.65
N PRO A 235 -16.61 1.40 13.85
CA PRO A 235 -17.22 2.67 13.52
C PRO A 235 -17.41 2.82 12.00
N LEU A 236 -18.57 3.34 11.60
CA LEU A 236 -18.97 3.58 10.22
C LEU A 236 -19.35 5.04 10.05
N ALA A 237 -18.64 5.74 9.18
CA ALA A 237 -18.91 7.12 8.84
C ALA A 237 -19.96 7.22 7.72
N TYR A 238 -20.89 8.18 7.84
CA TYR A 238 -21.87 8.48 6.80
C TYR A 238 -22.08 10.01 6.69
N PRO A 239 -22.36 10.53 5.47
CA PRO A 239 -22.64 11.96 5.31
C PRO A 239 -23.94 12.32 6.03
N ARG A 240 -23.95 13.51 6.69
CA ARG A 240 -25.18 14.11 7.22
C ARG A 240 -25.75 15.09 6.19
N SER A 241 -27.03 15.04 5.99
CA SER A 241 -27.79 16.01 5.19
C SER A 241 -27.81 17.39 5.86
#